data_7e94d601425e7ddd4a1bdfd5f80f54fc
#
_entry.id   7e94d601425e7ddd4a1bdfd5f80f54fc
#
_cell.length_a   1.000
_cell.length_b   1.000
_cell.length_c   1.000
_cell.angle_alpha   90.00
_cell.angle_beta   90.00
_cell.angle_gamma   90.00
#
_symmetry.space_group_name_H-M   'P 1'
#
loop_
_entity.id
_entity.type
_entity.pdbx_description
1 polymer ?
#
loop_
_entity_poly.entity_id
_entity_poly.type
_entity_poly.pdbx_seq_one_letter_code
_entity_poly.pdbx_strand_id
1 'polypeptide(L)'
;MKRIVLNNDEIAELMRPIVGQGGWQGLLERLQALLDQATGEMNLSDEERGCICRYAFDYGNGGWENRLRLIFGRHLGEMQNG
;
A
#
# COMPACT_ATOMS: atom_id res chain seq x y z
N MET A 1 4.24 -6.87 -13.55
CA MET A 1 4.39 -6.67 -12.10
C MET A 1 5.32 -5.53 -11.80
N LYS A 2 5.01 -4.79 -10.77
CA LYS A 2 5.88 -3.71 -10.31
C LYS A 2 6.53 -4.11 -8.99
N ARG A 3 7.84 -4.09 -8.94
CA ARG A 3 8.60 -4.36 -7.72
C ARG A 3 8.95 -3.05 -7.04
N ILE A 4 8.66 -2.95 -5.75
CA ILE A 4 9.05 -1.79 -4.94
C ILE A 4 9.75 -2.29 -3.68
N VAL A 5 10.49 -1.40 -3.03
CA VAL A 5 11.16 -1.71 -1.76
C VAL A 5 10.77 -0.64 -0.75
N LEU A 6 10.19 -1.07 0.36
CA LEU A 6 9.77 -0.19 1.45
C LEU A 6 10.91 0.01 2.44
N ASN A 7 11.00 1.21 3.00
CA ASN A 7 11.94 1.47 4.09
C ASN A 7 11.32 1.00 5.42
N ASN A 8 12.10 1.11 6.51
CA ASN A 8 11.66 0.63 7.83
C ASN A 8 10.38 1.31 8.31
N ASP A 9 10.27 2.61 8.11
CA ASP A 9 9.07 3.36 8.52
C ASP A 9 7.85 2.92 7.71
N GLU A 10 8.03 2.68 6.44
CA GLU A 10 6.95 2.23 5.56
C GLU A 10 6.51 0.81 5.92
N ILE A 11 7.47 -0.06 6.22
CA ILE A 11 7.18 -1.42 6.67
C ILE A 11 6.36 -1.37 7.97
N ALA A 12 6.79 -0.57 8.94
CA ALA A 12 6.09 -0.44 10.22
C ALA A 12 4.66 0.05 10.00
N GLU A 13 4.48 1.03 9.12
CA GLU A 13 3.14 1.57 8.82
C GLU A 13 2.25 0.52 8.17
N LEU A 14 2.78 -0.24 7.21
CA LEU A 14 2.02 -1.31 6.56
C LEU A 14 1.63 -2.40 7.53
N MET A 15 2.54 -2.77 8.43
CA MET A 15 2.30 -3.88 9.36
C MET A 15 1.52 -3.48 10.60
N ARG A 16 1.14 -2.20 10.75
CA ARG A 16 0.26 -1.80 11.84
C ARG A 16 -1.06 -2.57 11.79
N PRO A 17 -1.66 -2.87 12.96
CA PRO A 17 -2.94 -3.56 12.98
C PRO A 17 -3.99 -2.84 12.14
N ILE A 18 -4.78 -3.61 11.42
CA ILE A 18 -5.87 -3.09 10.61
C ILE A 18 -7.10 -2.96 11.49
N VAL A 19 -7.63 -1.73 11.63
CA VAL A 19 -8.82 -1.47 12.42
C VAL A 19 -9.88 -0.83 11.53
N GLY A 20 -11.15 -1.07 11.86
CA GLY A 20 -12.27 -0.56 11.08
C GLY A 20 -12.83 -1.59 10.12
N GLN A 21 -13.78 -1.19 9.31
CA GLN A 21 -14.47 -2.07 8.36
C GLN A 21 -14.55 -1.39 7.00
N GLY A 22 -14.40 -2.18 5.93
CA GLY A 22 -14.49 -1.66 4.58
C GLY A 22 -13.72 -2.53 3.60
N GLY A 23 -13.92 -2.32 2.31
CA GLY A 23 -13.29 -3.10 1.25
C GLY A 23 -11.78 -2.99 1.20
N TRP A 24 -11.22 -1.88 1.69
CA TRP A 24 -9.78 -1.65 1.72
C TRP A 24 -9.05 -2.52 2.75
N GLN A 25 -9.76 -3.10 3.74
CA GLN A 25 -9.14 -4.03 4.69
C GLN A 25 -8.56 -5.24 3.97
N GLY A 26 -9.31 -5.80 3.03
CA GLY A 26 -8.83 -6.92 2.23
C GLY A 26 -7.58 -6.58 1.44
N LEU A 27 -7.52 -5.35 0.92
CA LEU A 27 -6.33 -4.87 0.21
C LEU A 27 -5.13 -4.82 1.15
N LEU A 28 -5.27 -4.22 2.34
CA LEU A 28 -4.17 -4.12 3.29
C LEU A 28 -3.68 -5.49 3.75
N GLU A 29 -4.61 -6.40 4.03
CA GLU A 29 -4.25 -7.77 4.41
C GLU A 29 -3.44 -8.46 3.31
N ARG A 30 -3.87 -8.28 2.06
CA ARG A 30 -3.16 -8.84 0.90
C ARG A 30 -1.76 -8.24 0.78
N LEU A 31 -1.66 -6.92 0.95
CA LEU A 31 -0.38 -6.23 0.86
C LEU A 31 0.58 -6.67 1.97
N GLN A 32 0.06 -6.87 3.19
CA GLN A 32 0.88 -7.40 4.28
C GLN A 32 1.42 -8.79 3.94
N ALA A 33 0.61 -9.61 3.30
CA ALA A 33 1.02 -10.96 2.91
C ALA A 33 2.07 -10.95 1.79
N LEU A 34 2.05 -9.93 0.93
CA LEU A 34 3.01 -9.80 -0.17
C LEU A 34 4.36 -9.26 0.28
N LEU A 35 4.42 -8.62 1.44
CA LEU A 35 5.64 -7.98 1.91
C LEU A 35 6.66 -8.98 2.39
N ASP A 36 7.90 -8.87 1.89
CA ASP A 36 9.05 -9.54 2.47
C ASP A 36 9.59 -8.63 3.57
N GLN A 37 9.29 -8.95 4.82
CA GLN A 37 9.66 -8.10 5.95
C GLN A 37 11.16 -7.99 6.15
N ALA A 38 11.92 -8.98 5.69
CA ALA A 38 13.37 -8.97 5.83
C ALA A 38 14.03 -7.95 4.92
N THR A 39 13.46 -7.73 3.73
CA THR A 39 14.06 -6.83 2.72
C THR A 39 13.20 -5.61 2.43
N GLY A 40 11.91 -5.64 2.77
CA GLY A 40 10.96 -4.61 2.39
C GLY A 40 10.45 -4.73 0.96
N GLU A 41 10.81 -5.80 0.28
CA GLU A 41 10.47 -5.98 -1.13
C GLU A 41 9.02 -6.43 -1.30
N MET A 42 8.33 -5.84 -2.28
CA MET A 42 6.98 -6.24 -2.67
C MET A 42 6.87 -6.27 -4.18
N ASN A 43 6.18 -7.29 -4.69
CA ASN A 43 5.85 -7.38 -6.12
C ASN A 43 4.34 -7.18 -6.26
N LEU A 44 3.95 -6.11 -6.92
CA LEU A 44 2.56 -5.71 -7.06
C LEU A 44 2.05 -6.00 -8.47
N SER A 45 0.90 -6.65 -8.56
CA SER A 45 0.22 -6.84 -9.83
C SER A 45 -0.39 -5.52 -10.30
N ASP A 46 -0.82 -5.48 -11.57
CA ASP A 46 -1.49 -4.30 -12.10
C ASP A 46 -2.76 -3.97 -11.31
N GLU A 47 -3.49 -4.99 -10.89
CA GLU A 47 -4.68 -4.82 -10.08
C GLU A 47 -4.37 -4.18 -8.74
N GLU A 48 -3.35 -4.66 -8.06
CA GLU A 48 -2.95 -4.14 -6.76
C GLU A 48 -2.44 -2.70 -6.87
N ARG A 49 -1.65 -2.41 -7.90
CA ARG A 49 -1.20 -1.04 -8.16
C ARG A 49 -2.37 -0.10 -8.39
N GLY A 50 -3.34 -0.55 -9.20
CA GLY A 50 -4.55 0.23 -9.47
C GLY A 50 -5.34 0.52 -8.21
N CYS A 51 -5.51 -0.48 -7.34
CA CYS A 51 -6.21 -0.31 -6.08
C CYS A 51 -5.47 0.67 -5.15
N ILE A 52 -4.16 0.53 -5.03
CA ILE A 52 -3.37 1.42 -4.18
C ILE A 52 -3.50 2.87 -4.65
N CYS A 53 -3.33 3.12 -5.94
CA CYS A 53 -3.45 4.46 -6.49
C CYS A 53 -4.85 5.02 -6.32
N ARG A 54 -5.87 4.21 -6.55
CA ARG A 54 -7.26 4.63 -6.39
C ARG A 54 -7.53 5.08 -4.96
N TYR A 55 -7.19 4.25 -3.98
CA TYR A 55 -7.49 4.57 -2.59
C TYR A 55 -6.59 5.65 -2.02
N ALA A 56 -5.36 5.76 -2.49
CA ALA A 56 -4.44 6.80 -2.03
C ALA A 56 -4.90 8.21 -2.45
N PHE A 57 -5.69 8.30 -3.54
CA PHE A 57 -6.19 9.57 -4.04
C PHE A 57 -7.69 9.72 -3.87
N ASP A 58 -8.34 8.83 -3.15
CA ASP A 58 -9.77 8.89 -2.90
C ASP A 58 -10.04 9.66 -1.60
N TYR A 59 -10.08 10.97 -1.72
CA TYR A 59 -10.24 11.85 -0.58
C TYR A 59 -11.59 11.65 0.11
N GLY A 60 -11.57 11.69 1.42
CA GLY A 60 -12.78 11.54 2.22
C GLY A 60 -12.98 10.14 2.75
N ASN A 61 -12.05 9.25 2.54
CA ASN A 61 -12.13 7.85 2.97
C ASN A 61 -11.55 7.61 4.37
N GLY A 62 -11.74 8.57 5.27
CA GLY A 62 -11.49 8.31 6.68
C GLY A 62 -10.05 7.98 7.06
N GLY A 63 -9.09 8.53 6.37
CA GLY A 63 -7.67 8.34 6.69
C GLY A 63 -6.96 7.22 5.93
N TRP A 64 -7.68 6.47 5.09
CA TRP A 64 -7.06 5.39 4.30
C TRP A 64 -6.10 5.93 3.28
N GLU A 65 -6.49 7.02 2.63
CA GLU A 65 -5.62 7.70 1.70
C GLU A 65 -4.33 8.13 2.40
N ASN A 66 -4.44 8.59 3.64
CA ASN A 66 -3.26 9.02 4.40
C ASN A 66 -2.33 7.84 4.70
N ARG A 67 -2.91 6.73 5.16
CA ARG A 67 -2.12 5.53 5.46
C ARG A 67 -1.41 5.01 4.22
N LEU A 68 -2.12 4.93 3.09
CA LEU A 68 -1.52 4.45 1.85
C LEU A 68 -0.42 5.38 1.35
N ARG A 69 -0.58 6.70 1.53
CA ARG A 69 0.45 7.67 1.18
C ARG A 69 1.69 7.53 2.06
N LEU A 70 1.51 7.24 3.34
CA LEU A 70 2.63 7.01 4.24
C LEU A 70 3.44 5.79 3.83
N ILE A 71 2.75 4.75 3.36
CA ILE A 71 3.41 3.51 2.94
C ILE A 71 4.00 3.64 1.54
N PHE A 72 3.20 4.13 0.59
CA PHE A 72 3.53 4.05 -0.84
C PHE A 72 3.84 5.40 -1.48
N GLY A 73 3.85 6.50 -0.70
CA GLY A 73 3.96 7.84 -1.27
C GLY A 73 5.17 8.04 -2.19
N ARG A 74 6.31 7.45 -1.85
CA ARG A 74 7.51 7.53 -2.68
C ARG A 74 7.36 6.81 -4.01
N HIS A 75 6.43 5.85 -4.08
CA HIS A 75 6.28 4.96 -5.23
C HIS A 75 5.05 5.27 -6.06
N LEU A 76 4.18 6.19 -5.62
CA LEU A 76 2.92 6.45 -6.32
C LEU A 76 3.12 6.93 -7.76
N GLY A 77 4.11 7.78 -7.99
CA GLY A 77 4.41 8.23 -9.34
C GLY A 77 4.80 7.09 -10.26
N GLU A 78 5.63 6.18 -9.78
CA GLU A 78 6.03 4.99 -10.53
C GLU A 78 4.84 4.08 -10.81
N MET A 79 3.96 3.92 -9.83
CA MET A 79 2.77 3.07 -9.97
C MET A 79 1.81 3.61 -11.02
N GLN A 80 1.65 4.94 -11.07
CA GLN A 80 0.75 5.57 -12.03
C GLN A 80 1.29 5.50 -13.46
N ASN A 81 2.60 5.57 -13.60
CA ASN A 81 3.26 5.59 -14.91
C ASN A 81 3.67 4.21 -15.40
N GLY A 82 3.61 3.26 -14.53
CA GLY A 82 4.02 1.91 -14.85
C GLY A 82 2.91 1.02 -15.29
#